data_e9e3017da8542ffd8f25513ed1173e8c
#
_entry.id   e9e3017da8542ffd8f25513ed1173e8c
#
_cell.length_a   1.000
_cell.length_b   1.000
_cell.length_c   1.000
_cell.angle_alpha   90.00
_cell.angle_beta   90.00
_cell.angle_gamma   90.00
#
_symmetry.space_group_name_H-M   'P 1'
#
loop_
_entity.id
_entity.type
_entity.pdbx_description
1 polymer ?
#
loop_
_entity_poly.entity_id
_entity_poly.type
_entity_poly.pdbx_seq_one_letter_code
_entity_poly.pdbx_strand_id
1 'polypeptide(L)'
;MRLGRIGGVLSVIALAATLTACGSSTKTVDAEASAQASGGNAGALIGVTMPTKSSERWIHDGDNVKKQLEQLGYKVDLQYAENDIPTQANQIENQITKGAKLLIVASIDGTAITSQLQQAADNKIPVIAYDRLIRNSPNVDYYATFDNFKVGVQQATSLLKGLGVEDGKKGPFNVELFGGSPDDNNATFFWNGAMSVLQPKIDDGTLVIKSGQTDFKTAAILRWDPATAQKRMEDILTKTYTGDTKVDGVLSPYDGLSIGILSALKSSGYGTSGQPYPVVTGQDAELASVKSIIAGEQYSTIFKDTRKLAEQTVKMADAVLKGTKPEVNNTKDYDNGNKVVPSYLLDPVIVDKSNYQDVILGSGYYTEDQLK
;
A
#
# COMPACT_ATOMS: atom_id res chain seq x y z
N MET A 1 -45.25 -59.54 41.80
CA MET A 1 -44.58 -60.81 42.16
C MET A 1 -43.10 -60.56 42.14
N ARG A 2 -42.55 -60.58 43.33
CA ARG A 2 -41.28 -61.22 43.82
C ARG A 2 -39.99 -60.81 43.06
N LEU A 3 -39.13 -60.03 43.72
CA LEU A 3 -38.16 -60.31 44.76
C LEU A 3 -36.88 -60.99 44.24
N GLY A 4 -35.75 -60.38 44.59
CA GLY A 4 -34.55 -60.95 45.05
C GLY A 4 -33.36 -60.09 44.54
N ARG A 5 -32.76 -59.25 45.25
CA ARG A 5 -31.92 -59.23 46.47
C ARG A 5 -30.58 -59.95 46.32
N ILE A 6 -29.52 -59.19 46.69
CA ILE A 6 -28.36 -59.46 47.54
C ILE A 6 -27.10 -59.70 46.69
N GLY A 7 -26.01 -59.09 46.91
CA GLY A 7 -25.19 -58.52 48.01
C GLY A 7 -23.79 -58.65 47.54
N GLY A 8 -22.92 -57.85 47.82
CA GLY A 8 -22.14 -57.53 48.98
C GLY A 8 -20.68 -57.74 48.67
N VAL A 9 -19.93 -56.91 49.15
CA VAL A 9 -18.85 -56.76 50.17
C VAL A 9 -17.44 -56.53 49.60
N LEU A 10 -16.95 -55.33 49.85
CA LEU A 10 -15.71 -54.87 50.55
C LEU A 10 -14.43 -55.72 50.54
N SER A 11 -13.29 -55.08 50.28
CA SER A 11 -12.09 -54.90 51.10
C SER A 11 -10.99 -54.25 50.30
N VAL A 12 -10.56 -53.08 50.57
CA VAL A 12 -9.53 -52.44 51.41
C VAL A 12 -8.31 -53.34 51.62
N ILE A 13 -7.13 -52.83 51.29
CA ILE A 13 -5.95 -52.68 52.15
C ILE A 13 -4.85 -51.89 51.40
N ALA A 14 -4.37 -50.85 52.06
CA ALA A 14 -3.18 -50.03 51.77
C ALA A 14 -1.90 -50.77 52.24
N LEU A 15 -0.78 -50.42 51.71
CA LEU A 15 0.43 -50.12 52.49
C LEU A 15 1.51 -49.37 51.71
N ALA A 16 2.05 -48.41 52.38
CA ALA A 16 3.15 -47.56 51.98
C ALA A 16 4.51 -48.23 52.24
N ALA A 17 5.53 -47.81 51.54
CA ALA A 17 6.91 -47.74 52.09
C ALA A 17 7.78 -46.77 51.27
N THR A 18 8.34 -45.86 51.99
CA THR A 18 9.37 -44.85 51.69
C THR A 18 10.71 -45.51 51.43
N LEU A 19 11.57 -44.83 50.61
CA LEU A 19 13.00 -44.64 50.98
C LEU A 19 13.66 -43.57 50.10
N THR A 20 14.29 -42.68 50.78
CA THR A 20 15.13 -41.56 50.39
C THR A 20 16.45 -41.96 49.75
N ALA A 21 16.94 -41.19 48.75
CA ALA A 21 18.37 -40.97 48.57
C ALA A 21 18.64 -39.60 47.89
N CYS A 22 19.47 -38.80 48.55
CA CYS A 22 20.01 -37.52 48.10
C CYS A 22 20.98 -37.69 46.94
N GLY A 23 20.94 -36.73 46.00
CA GLY A 23 21.99 -36.56 44.99
C GLY A 23 21.80 -35.18 44.32
N SER A 24 22.57 -34.20 44.77
CA SER A 24 22.67 -32.85 44.21
C SER A 24 23.33 -32.88 42.84
N SER A 25 22.65 -32.31 41.84
CA SER A 25 23.29 -31.83 40.63
C SER A 25 22.47 -30.67 40.06
N THR A 26 23.10 -29.51 40.00
CA THR A 26 22.67 -28.32 39.34
C THR A 26 22.27 -28.58 37.87
N LYS A 27 21.02 -28.36 37.51
CA LYS A 27 20.59 -28.29 36.13
C LYS A 27 20.05 -26.91 35.87
N THR A 28 20.66 -26.24 34.90
CA THR A 28 20.18 -25.15 34.14
C THR A 28 18.72 -25.36 33.72
N VAL A 29 17.88 -24.43 34.07
CA VAL A 29 16.46 -24.39 33.64
C VAL A 29 16.46 -23.86 32.21
N ASP A 30 16.36 -24.77 31.24
CA ASP A 30 15.91 -24.42 29.92
C ASP A 30 14.42 -24.05 30.05
N ALA A 31 14.14 -22.74 30.00
CA ALA A 31 12.78 -22.23 29.83
C ALA A 31 12.35 -22.49 28.39
N GLU A 32 11.84 -23.69 28.13
CA GLU A 32 10.95 -23.87 26.99
C GLU A 32 9.68 -23.02 27.26
N ALA A 33 9.67 -21.83 26.69
CA ALA A 33 8.44 -21.08 26.47
C ALA A 33 7.59 -21.91 25.51
N SER A 34 6.73 -22.76 26.05
CA SER A 34 5.64 -23.35 25.30
C SER A 34 4.74 -22.21 24.79
N ALA A 35 4.98 -21.79 23.57
CA ALA A 35 4.01 -21.02 22.81
C ALA A 35 2.76 -21.87 22.71
N GLN A 36 1.80 -21.58 23.55
CA GLN A 36 0.46 -22.14 23.49
C GLN A 36 -0.18 -21.61 22.21
N ALA A 37 -0.03 -22.36 21.12
CA ALA A 37 -0.77 -22.14 19.88
C ALA A 37 -2.26 -22.28 20.21
N SER A 38 -2.96 -21.15 20.28
CA SER A 38 -4.42 -21.14 20.37
C SER A 38 -4.95 -21.84 19.12
N GLY A 39 -5.46 -23.05 19.28
CA GLY A 39 -5.98 -23.87 18.20
C GLY A 39 -7.20 -23.23 17.54
N GLY A 40 -7.24 -23.27 16.21
CA GLY A 40 -8.41 -22.99 15.41
C GLY A 40 -8.09 -22.77 13.93
N ASN A 41 -7.03 -22.03 13.58
CA ASN A 41 -6.74 -21.64 12.20
C ASN A 41 -5.29 -21.87 11.75
N ALA A 42 -4.47 -22.58 12.53
CA ALA A 42 -3.12 -22.96 12.11
C ALA A 42 -3.18 -23.75 10.78
N GLY A 43 -2.43 -23.29 9.77
CA GLY A 43 -2.45 -23.89 8.45
C GLY A 43 -3.62 -23.46 7.54
N ALA A 44 -4.49 -22.51 7.98
CA ALA A 44 -5.51 -21.95 7.12
C ALA A 44 -4.89 -21.27 5.88
N LEU A 45 -5.49 -21.49 4.72
CA LEU A 45 -5.05 -20.87 3.47
C LEU A 45 -5.60 -19.43 3.39
N ILE A 46 -4.71 -18.49 3.10
CA ILE A 46 -5.05 -17.09 2.80
C ILE A 46 -4.70 -16.81 1.34
N GLY A 47 -5.68 -16.33 0.57
CA GLY A 47 -5.46 -15.86 -0.79
C GLY A 47 -4.98 -14.42 -0.77
N VAL A 48 -3.89 -14.14 -1.49
CA VAL A 48 -3.33 -12.79 -1.65
C VAL A 48 -3.18 -12.49 -3.13
N THR A 49 -3.80 -11.41 -3.60
CA THR A 49 -3.74 -11.03 -5.02
C THR A 49 -3.25 -9.60 -5.16
N MET A 50 -2.12 -9.44 -5.88
CA MET A 50 -1.50 -8.16 -6.19
C MET A 50 -1.69 -7.80 -7.66
N PRO A 51 -1.73 -6.49 -8.02
CA PRO A 51 -2.08 -6.07 -9.38
C PRO A 51 -1.00 -6.41 -10.40
N THR A 52 0.28 -6.24 -10.07
CA THR A 52 1.37 -6.38 -11.04
C THR A 52 2.73 -6.51 -10.36
N LYS A 53 3.75 -6.92 -11.12
CA LYS A 53 5.18 -6.82 -10.73
C LYS A 53 5.90 -5.66 -11.41
N SER A 54 5.25 -4.95 -12.34
CA SER A 54 5.88 -3.83 -13.05
C SER A 54 6.15 -2.61 -12.17
N SER A 55 5.48 -2.47 -11.03
CA SER A 55 5.80 -1.53 -9.97
C SER A 55 6.43 -2.28 -8.81
N GLU A 56 7.63 -1.85 -8.40
CA GLU A 56 8.48 -2.52 -7.42
C GLU A 56 7.77 -2.71 -6.06
N ARG A 57 7.00 -1.72 -5.65
CA ARG A 57 6.29 -1.79 -4.37
C ARG A 57 5.40 -3.03 -4.22
N TRP A 58 4.72 -3.47 -5.29
CA TRP A 58 3.80 -4.62 -5.21
C TRP A 58 4.52 -5.93 -4.92
N ILE A 59 5.79 -6.06 -5.36
CA ILE A 59 6.64 -7.20 -5.01
C ILE A 59 6.94 -7.14 -3.50
N HIS A 60 7.34 -5.99 -2.99
CA HIS A 60 7.62 -5.78 -1.57
C HIS A 60 6.37 -5.98 -0.71
N ASP A 61 5.22 -5.45 -1.14
CA ASP A 61 3.92 -5.64 -0.45
C ASP A 61 3.56 -7.13 -0.35
N GLY A 62 3.57 -7.86 -1.48
CA GLY A 62 3.23 -9.28 -1.52
C GLY A 62 4.16 -10.15 -0.68
N ASP A 63 5.47 -9.94 -0.81
CA ASP A 63 6.48 -10.70 -0.06
C ASP A 63 6.38 -10.43 1.44
N ASN A 64 6.17 -9.18 1.86
CA ASN A 64 6.01 -8.82 3.27
C ASN A 64 4.72 -9.44 3.86
N VAL A 65 3.60 -9.36 3.15
CA VAL A 65 2.33 -9.97 3.57
C VAL A 65 2.50 -11.48 3.71
N LYS A 66 3.04 -12.14 2.68
CA LYS A 66 3.27 -13.59 2.68
C LYS A 66 4.17 -14.00 3.83
N LYS A 67 5.36 -13.40 3.96
CA LYS A 67 6.32 -13.71 5.02
C LYS A 67 5.71 -13.60 6.41
N GLN A 68 4.99 -12.51 6.69
CA GLN A 68 4.42 -12.27 8.02
C GLN A 68 3.25 -13.22 8.33
N LEU A 69 2.41 -13.55 7.35
CA LEU A 69 1.35 -14.56 7.52
C LEU A 69 1.92 -15.95 7.76
N GLU A 70 2.97 -16.35 7.02
CA GLU A 70 3.63 -17.63 7.18
C GLU A 70 4.30 -17.76 8.57
N GLN A 71 4.84 -16.66 9.12
CA GLN A 71 5.37 -16.60 10.49
C GLN A 71 4.30 -16.86 11.57
N LEU A 72 3.03 -16.52 11.28
CA LEU A 72 1.89 -16.83 12.14
C LEU A 72 1.33 -18.24 11.92
N GLY A 73 1.93 -19.03 11.01
CA GLY A 73 1.54 -20.40 10.73
C GLY A 73 0.43 -20.54 9.67
N TYR A 74 0.07 -19.49 8.96
CA TYR A 74 -0.86 -19.55 7.84
C TYR A 74 -0.19 -20.06 6.56
N LYS A 75 -0.97 -20.63 5.64
CA LYS A 75 -0.56 -20.91 4.27
C LYS A 75 -0.97 -19.75 3.39
N VAL A 76 -0.12 -19.36 2.44
CA VAL A 76 -0.39 -18.21 1.57
C VAL A 76 -0.33 -18.61 0.11
N ASP A 77 -1.38 -18.30 -0.64
CA ASP A 77 -1.42 -18.35 -2.10
C ASP A 77 -1.29 -16.91 -2.63
N LEU A 78 -0.05 -16.48 -2.90
CA LEU A 78 0.27 -15.15 -3.42
C LEU A 78 0.30 -15.19 -4.95
N GLN A 79 -0.53 -14.34 -5.59
CA GLN A 79 -0.64 -14.22 -7.04
C GLN A 79 -0.46 -12.76 -7.49
N TYR A 80 0.09 -12.59 -8.70
CA TYR A 80 0.24 -11.30 -9.39
C TYR A 80 -0.51 -11.37 -10.71
N ALA A 81 -1.34 -10.38 -10.99
CA ALA A 81 -2.24 -10.42 -12.15
C ALA A 81 -1.74 -9.63 -13.37
N GLU A 82 -0.54 -9.03 -13.28
CA GLU A 82 0.14 -8.32 -14.38
C GLU A 82 -0.74 -7.27 -15.08
N ASN A 83 -1.53 -6.53 -14.29
CA ASN A 83 -2.49 -5.53 -14.74
C ASN A 83 -3.61 -6.08 -15.67
N ASP A 84 -3.80 -7.40 -15.69
CA ASP A 84 -4.88 -8.05 -16.43
C ASP A 84 -6.06 -8.41 -15.51
N ILE A 85 -7.19 -7.73 -15.73
CA ILE A 85 -8.39 -7.89 -14.89
C ILE A 85 -8.96 -9.31 -14.93
N PRO A 86 -9.13 -9.96 -16.10
CA PRO A 86 -9.60 -11.34 -16.16
C PRO A 86 -8.68 -12.30 -15.40
N THR A 87 -7.36 -12.11 -15.50
CA THR A 87 -6.39 -12.91 -14.73
C THR A 87 -6.60 -12.74 -13.24
N GLN A 88 -6.80 -11.50 -12.74
CA GLN A 88 -7.04 -11.27 -11.32
C GLN A 88 -8.35 -11.93 -10.85
N ALA A 89 -9.42 -11.81 -11.63
CA ALA A 89 -10.69 -12.45 -11.32
C ALA A 89 -10.54 -13.99 -11.21
N ASN A 90 -9.88 -14.62 -12.18
CA ASN A 90 -9.61 -16.05 -12.16
C ASN A 90 -8.73 -16.49 -10.99
N GLN A 91 -7.75 -15.67 -10.60
CA GLN A 91 -6.90 -15.93 -9.43
C GLN A 91 -7.72 -15.96 -8.14
N ILE A 92 -8.62 -15.00 -7.95
CA ILE A 92 -9.52 -14.94 -6.78
C ILE A 92 -10.46 -16.16 -6.76
N GLU A 93 -11.06 -16.51 -7.90
CA GLU A 93 -11.93 -17.71 -8.00
C GLU A 93 -11.17 -19.00 -7.66
N ASN A 94 -9.94 -19.13 -8.14
CA ASN A 94 -9.09 -20.27 -7.82
C ASN A 94 -8.74 -20.33 -6.32
N GLN A 95 -8.46 -19.18 -5.68
CA GLN A 95 -8.19 -19.10 -4.25
C GLN A 95 -9.43 -19.53 -3.43
N ILE A 96 -10.63 -19.09 -3.83
CA ILE A 96 -11.90 -19.52 -3.22
C ILE A 96 -12.05 -21.04 -3.36
N THR A 97 -11.86 -21.57 -4.57
CA THR A 97 -11.99 -23.01 -4.87
C THR A 97 -10.99 -23.87 -4.09
N LYS A 98 -9.76 -23.36 -3.88
CA LYS A 98 -8.74 -24.00 -3.02
C LYS A 98 -9.08 -23.99 -1.54
N GLY A 99 -10.16 -23.31 -1.15
CA GLY A 99 -10.66 -23.26 0.23
C GLY A 99 -9.98 -22.19 1.08
N ALA A 100 -9.56 -21.09 0.49
CA ALA A 100 -9.07 -19.92 1.24
C ALA A 100 -10.06 -19.54 2.36
N LYS A 101 -9.53 -19.14 3.51
CA LYS A 101 -10.32 -18.73 4.68
C LYS A 101 -10.41 -17.20 4.82
N LEU A 102 -9.61 -16.48 4.07
CA LEU A 102 -9.60 -15.03 3.96
C LEU A 102 -8.93 -14.65 2.64
N LEU A 103 -9.37 -13.54 2.05
CA LEU A 103 -8.76 -12.94 0.87
C LEU A 103 -8.20 -11.56 1.23
N ILE A 104 -6.97 -11.30 0.78
CA ILE A 104 -6.32 -9.98 0.78
C ILE A 104 -6.16 -9.56 -0.68
N VAL A 105 -6.84 -8.50 -1.10
CA VAL A 105 -6.93 -8.14 -2.52
C VAL A 105 -6.52 -6.69 -2.73
N ALA A 106 -5.45 -6.48 -3.49
CA ALA A 106 -5.10 -5.21 -4.10
C ALA A 106 -5.66 -5.20 -5.53
N SER A 107 -6.82 -4.59 -5.74
CA SER A 107 -7.52 -4.68 -7.02
C SER A 107 -6.82 -3.86 -8.11
N ILE A 108 -6.82 -4.39 -9.34
CA ILE A 108 -6.41 -3.64 -10.55
C ILE A 108 -7.43 -2.54 -10.83
N ASP A 109 -8.69 -2.94 -10.94
CA ASP A 109 -9.85 -2.07 -11.06
C ASP A 109 -10.78 -2.33 -9.87
N GLY A 110 -11.07 -1.27 -9.11
CA GLY A 110 -11.89 -1.39 -7.91
C GLY A 110 -13.32 -1.86 -8.16
N THR A 111 -13.80 -1.86 -9.40
CA THR A 111 -15.18 -2.23 -9.74
C THR A 111 -15.32 -3.57 -10.46
N ALA A 112 -14.22 -4.17 -10.90
CA ALA A 112 -14.23 -5.28 -11.86
C ALA A 112 -14.37 -6.69 -11.24
N ILE A 113 -14.27 -6.81 -9.92
CA ILE A 113 -14.23 -8.13 -9.23
C ILE A 113 -15.45 -8.40 -8.33
N THR A 114 -16.55 -7.70 -8.57
CA THR A 114 -17.76 -7.76 -7.71
C THR A 114 -18.36 -9.17 -7.64
N SER A 115 -18.34 -9.93 -8.75
CA SER A 115 -18.83 -11.31 -8.80
C SER A 115 -17.96 -12.26 -7.97
N GLN A 116 -16.66 -12.09 -7.99
CA GLN A 116 -15.72 -12.89 -7.19
C GLN A 116 -15.90 -12.61 -5.69
N LEU A 117 -16.16 -11.35 -5.33
CA LEU A 117 -16.47 -11.00 -3.94
C LEU A 117 -17.81 -11.56 -3.48
N GLN A 118 -18.79 -11.67 -4.38
CA GLN A 118 -20.04 -12.35 -4.05
C GLN A 118 -19.81 -13.85 -3.81
N GLN A 119 -19.00 -14.51 -4.64
CA GLN A 119 -18.62 -15.91 -4.42
C GLN A 119 -17.87 -16.09 -3.09
N ALA A 120 -16.98 -15.15 -2.72
CA ALA A 120 -16.33 -15.18 -1.41
C ALA A 120 -17.35 -15.10 -0.28
N ALA A 121 -18.31 -14.19 -0.36
CA ALA A 121 -19.36 -14.02 0.64
C ALA A 121 -20.26 -15.26 0.76
N ASP A 122 -20.65 -15.88 -0.37
CA ASP A 122 -21.44 -17.12 -0.40
C ASP A 122 -20.70 -18.28 0.30
N ASN A 123 -19.37 -18.27 0.24
CA ASN A 123 -18.50 -19.23 0.92
C ASN A 123 -18.07 -18.76 2.32
N LYS A 124 -18.58 -17.63 2.82
CA LYS A 124 -18.24 -17.04 4.13
C LYS A 124 -16.75 -16.72 4.28
N ILE A 125 -16.12 -16.31 3.19
CA ILE A 125 -14.72 -15.92 3.15
C ILE A 125 -14.64 -14.39 3.28
N PRO A 126 -14.10 -13.85 4.37
CA PRO A 126 -13.93 -12.42 4.53
C PRO A 126 -12.88 -11.85 3.57
N VAL A 127 -13.05 -10.57 3.21
CA VAL A 127 -12.22 -9.86 2.25
C VAL A 127 -11.65 -8.60 2.87
N ILE A 128 -10.33 -8.47 2.83
CA ILE A 128 -9.61 -7.25 3.18
C ILE A 128 -9.10 -6.61 1.89
N ALA A 129 -9.57 -5.40 1.59
CA ALA A 129 -8.98 -4.58 0.54
C ALA A 129 -7.59 -4.10 0.99
N TYR A 130 -6.59 -4.29 0.16
CA TYR A 130 -5.21 -3.92 0.44
C TYR A 130 -4.78 -2.74 -0.43
N ASP A 131 -4.33 -1.65 0.17
CA ASP A 131 -3.90 -0.41 -0.46
C ASP A 131 -4.98 0.26 -1.34
N ARG A 132 -5.69 -0.47 -2.20
CA ARG A 132 -6.72 0.03 -3.13
C ARG A 132 -8.12 -0.34 -2.66
N LEU A 133 -9.00 0.65 -2.53
CA LEU A 133 -10.38 0.43 -2.14
C LEU A 133 -11.16 -0.29 -3.25
N ILE A 134 -11.78 -1.41 -2.91
CA ILE A 134 -12.68 -2.12 -3.81
C ILE A 134 -14.07 -1.48 -3.71
N ARG A 135 -14.61 -1.06 -4.87
CA ARG A 135 -15.85 -0.29 -4.99
C ARG A 135 -17.04 -1.17 -5.42
N ASN A 136 -18.23 -0.62 -5.25
CA ASN A 136 -19.49 -1.20 -5.74
C ASN A 136 -19.79 -2.62 -5.24
N SER A 137 -19.24 -3.02 -4.10
CA SER A 137 -19.52 -4.32 -3.48
C SER A 137 -19.77 -4.16 -1.97
N PRO A 138 -20.84 -4.78 -1.43
CA PRO A 138 -21.06 -4.85 0.02
C PRO A 138 -20.09 -5.82 0.70
N ASN A 139 -19.42 -6.69 -0.06
CA ASN A 139 -18.64 -7.83 0.40
C ASN A 139 -17.15 -7.51 0.59
N VAL A 140 -16.85 -6.29 1.07
CA VAL A 140 -15.52 -5.86 1.52
C VAL A 140 -15.62 -5.62 3.02
N ASP A 141 -14.91 -6.40 3.83
CA ASP A 141 -15.06 -6.33 5.28
C ASP A 141 -14.22 -5.22 5.89
N TYR A 142 -12.97 -5.10 5.43
CA TYR A 142 -12.01 -4.12 5.92
C TYR A 142 -11.13 -3.58 4.81
N TYR A 143 -10.47 -2.45 5.09
CA TYR A 143 -9.52 -1.81 4.19
C TYR A 143 -8.28 -1.37 4.95
N ALA A 144 -7.11 -1.71 4.45
CA ALA A 144 -5.82 -1.25 4.97
C ALA A 144 -5.08 -0.45 3.90
N THR A 145 -4.71 0.78 4.22
CA THR A 145 -4.04 1.69 3.28
C THR A 145 -3.30 2.79 4.03
N PHE A 146 -2.77 3.77 3.29
CA PHE A 146 -2.28 5.04 3.83
C PHE A 146 -3.36 6.12 3.75
N ASP A 147 -3.17 7.24 4.44
CA ASP A 147 -4.04 8.42 4.28
C ASP A 147 -3.83 9.02 2.89
N ASN A 148 -4.66 8.61 1.95
CA ASN A 148 -4.53 8.95 0.55
C ASN A 148 -4.78 10.44 0.27
N PHE A 149 -5.66 11.09 1.03
CA PHE A 149 -5.85 12.54 0.90
C PHE A 149 -4.59 13.29 1.37
N LYS A 150 -4.01 12.88 2.50
CA LYS A 150 -2.76 13.44 3.03
C LYS A 150 -1.58 13.24 2.07
N VAL A 151 -1.52 12.10 1.34
CA VAL A 151 -0.53 11.91 0.26
C VAL A 151 -0.60 13.04 -0.76
N GLY A 152 -1.80 13.34 -1.28
CA GLY A 152 -1.98 14.43 -2.23
C GLY A 152 -1.59 15.80 -1.67
N VAL A 153 -2.01 16.10 -0.44
CA VAL A 153 -1.59 17.31 0.28
C VAL A 153 -0.07 17.41 0.36
N GLN A 154 0.61 16.31 0.73
CA GLN A 154 2.06 16.28 0.85
C GLN A 154 2.77 16.46 -0.50
N GLN A 155 2.26 15.88 -1.58
CA GLN A 155 2.79 16.10 -2.94
C GLN A 155 2.72 17.57 -3.32
N ALA A 156 1.57 18.20 -3.13
CA ALA A 156 1.37 19.62 -3.44
C ALA A 156 2.23 20.55 -2.57
N THR A 157 2.30 20.29 -1.27
CA THR A 157 3.17 21.03 -0.35
C THR A 157 4.64 20.91 -0.75
N SER A 158 5.07 19.71 -1.12
CA SER A 158 6.42 19.46 -1.60
C SER A 158 6.73 20.22 -2.90
N LEU A 159 5.75 20.26 -3.83
CA LEU A 159 5.87 21.06 -5.06
C LEU A 159 6.05 22.55 -4.76
N LEU A 160 5.19 23.12 -3.90
CA LEU A 160 5.27 24.54 -3.52
C LEU A 160 6.59 24.88 -2.80
N LYS A 161 7.06 23.98 -1.91
CA LYS A 161 8.35 24.11 -1.24
C LYS A 161 9.50 24.13 -2.26
N GLY A 162 9.51 23.20 -3.21
CA GLY A 162 10.54 23.13 -4.25
C GLY A 162 10.55 24.36 -5.16
N LEU A 163 9.41 24.93 -5.47
CA LEU A 163 9.29 26.19 -6.20
C LEU A 163 9.71 27.42 -5.36
N GLY A 164 9.84 27.24 -4.03
CA GLY A 164 10.19 28.33 -3.10
C GLY A 164 9.03 29.27 -2.78
N VAL A 165 7.78 28.84 -3.06
CA VAL A 165 6.57 29.64 -2.76
C VAL A 165 6.44 29.83 -1.24
N GLU A 166 6.77 28.81 -0.46
CA GLU A 166 6.77 28.88 1.01
C GLU A 166 7.84 29.85 1.55
N ASP A 167 8.94 30.04 0.81
CA ASP A 167 10.03 30.99 1.11
C ASP A 167 9.75 32.41 0.58
N GLY A 168 8.53 32.64 0.08
CA GLY A 168 8.07 33.94 -0.42
C GLY A 168 8.46 34.26 -1.86
N LYS A 169 8.96 33.31 -2.65
CA LYS A 169 9.13 33.51 -4.09
C LYS A 169 7.79 33.73 -4.75
N LYS A 170 7.73 34.71 -5.63
CA LYS A 170 6.51 35.08 -6.35
C LYS A 170 6.49 34.44 -7.74
N GLY A 171 5.33 33.91 -8.12
CA GLY A 171 5.08 33.42 -9.47
C GLY A 171 5.03 34.56 -10.52
N PRO A 172 4.58 34.25 -11.73
CA PRO A 172 3.96 32.98 -12.10
C PRO A 172 4.97 31.85 -12.29
N PHE A 173 4.64 30.64 -11.79
CA PHE A 173 5.37 29.41 -12.08
C PHE A 173 4.56 28.55 -13.05
N ASN A 174 5.21 28.03 -14.09
CA ASN A 174 4.59 27.16 -15.06
C ASN A 174 4.61 25.72 -14.52
N VAL A 175 3.45 25.20 -14.20
CA VAL A 175 3.30 23.86 -13.59
C VAL A 175 2.42 22.98 -14.47
N GLU A 176 2.75 21.70 -14.56
CA GLU A 176 1.90 20.70 -15.20
C GLU A 176 1.41 19.68 -14.19
N LEU A 177 0.16 19.22 -14.41
CA LEU A 177 -0.53 18.30 -13.51
C LEU A 177 -0.67 16.93 -14.13
N PHE A 178 -0.26 15.87 -13.39
CA PHE A 178 -0.51 14.49 -13.74
C PHE A 178 -1.38 13.85 -12.67
N GLY A 179 -2.39 13.09 -13.10
CA GLY A 179 -3.26 12.30 -12.24
C GLY A 179 -2.91 10.81 -12.31
N GLY A 180 -3.35 10.06 -11.31
CA GLY A 180 -3.22 8.61 -11.28
C GLY A 180 -4.25 7.89 -12.14
N SER A 181 -4.31 6.56 -12.01
CA SER A 181 -5.24 5.74 -12.79
C SER A 181 -6.70 5.94 -12.35
N PRO A 182 -7.63 6.18 -13.27
CA PRO A 182 -9.03 6.45 -12.92
C PRO A 182 -9.80 5.23 -12.43
N ASP A 183 -9.27 4.02 -12.63
CA ASP A 183 -9.82 2.76 -12.09
C ASP A 183 -9.36 2.46 -10.67
N ASP A 184 -8.41 3.25 -10.14
CA ASP A 184 -7.95 3.21 -8.77
C ASP A 184 -8.56 4.37 -7.96
N ASN A 185 -9.33 4.04 -6.93
CA ASN A 185 -9.98 5.04 -6.08
C ASN A 185 -8.99 5.99 -5.39
N ASN A 186 -7.77 5.53 -5.10
CA ASN A 186 -6.74 6.34 -4.45
C ASN A 186 -6.37 7.56 -5.30
N ALA A 187 -6.35 7.42 -6.63
CA ALA A 187 -6.00 8.49 -7.54
C ALA A 187 -6.89 9.73 -7.36
N THR A 188 -8.18 9.53 -7.08
CA THR A 188 -9.12 10.62 -6.79
C THR A 188 -8.79 11.30 -5.46
N PHE A 189 -8.43 10.53 -4.41
CA PHE A 189 -8.02 11.09 -3.13
C PHE A 189 -6.70 11.88 -3.25
N PHE A 190 -5.72 11.35 -3.97
CA PHE A 190 -4.45 12.07 -4.22
C PHE A 190 -4.71 13.38 -4.95
N TRP A 191 -5.51 13.34 -6.02
CA TRP A 191 -5.87 14.53 -6.78
C TRP A 191 -6.58 15.56 -5.92
N ASN A 192 -7.62 15.17 -5.18
CA ASN A 192 -8.38 16.07 -4.32
C ASN A 192 -7.51 16.67 -3.21
N GLY A 193 -6.64 15.85 -2.60
CA GLY A 193 -5.66 16.33 -1.62
C GLY A 193 -4.69 17.36 -2.21
N ALA A 194 -4.13 17.07 -3.39
CA ALA A 194 -3.23 17.99 -4.07
C ALA A 194 -3.94 19.29 -4.48
N MET A 195 -5.13 19.21 -5.07
CA MET A 195 -5.87 20.38 -5.51
C MET A 195 -6.39 21.22 -4.35
N SER A 196 -6.61 20.65 -3.15
CA SER A 196 -6.94 21.45 -1.96
C SER A 196 -5.85 22.47 -1.60
N VAL A 197 -4.60 22.20 -1.99
CA VAL A 197 -3.44 23.07 -1.76
C VAL A 197 -3.12 23.91 -2.99
N LEU A 198 -3.18 23.33 -4.21
CA LEU A 198 -2.75 23.99 -5.43
C LEU A 198 -3.82 24.90 -6.04
N GLN A 199 -5.11 24.57 -5.92
CA GLN A 199 -6.17 25.34 -6.54
C GLN A 199 -6.15 26.83 -6.15
N PRO A 200 -6.00 27.22 -4.87
CA PRO A 200 -5.86 28.63 -4.48
C PRO A 200 -4.67 29.33 -5.14
N LYS A 201 -3.58 28.61 -5.41
CA LYS A 201 -2.38 29.13 -6.08
C LYS A 201 -2.54 29.25 -7.61
N ILE A 202 -3.40 28.43 -8.19
CA ILE A 202 -3.82 28.55 -9.59
C ILE A 202 -4.76 29.73 -9.74
N ASP A 203 -5.72 29.88 -8.83
CA ASP A 203 -6.73 30.96 -8.88
C ASP A 203 -6.12 32.35 -8.68
N ASP A 204 -5.08 32.48 -7.84
CA ASP A 204 -4.35 33.74 -7.62
C ASP A 204 -3.25 34.03 -8.67
N GLY A 205 -3.02 33.09 -9.61
CA GLY A 205 -2.03 33.23 -10.69
C GLY A 205 -0.59 32.95 -10.26
N THR A 206 -0.35 32.51 -9.04
CA THR A 206 1.00 32.05 -8.58
C THR A 206 1.45 30.84 -9.40
N LEU A 207 0.53 29.91 -9.69
CA LEU A 207 0.77 28.77 -10.57
C LEU A 207 -0.05 28.93 -11.86
N VAL A 208 0.59 28.63 -12.99
CA VAL A 208 -0.04 28.67 -14.31
C VAL A 208 0.07 27.29 -14.96
N ILE A 209 -1.06 26.69 -15.28
CA ILE A 209 -1.11 25.41 -16.01
C ILE A 209 -1.14 25.75 -17.50
N LYS A 210 0.05 25.85 -18.11
CA LYS A 210 0.21 26.31 -19.50
C LYS A 210 -0.50 25.43 -20.52
N SER A 211 -0.56 24.12 -20.30
CA SER A 211 -1.29 23.18 -21.16
C SER A 211 -2.81 23.37 -21.10
N GLY A 212 -3.33 24.06 -20.08
CA GLY A 212 -4.75 24.18 -19.79
C GLY A 212 -5.40 22.89 -19.27
N GLN A 213 -4.62 21.83 -19.00
CA GLN A 213 -5.09 20.52 -18.55
C GLN A 213 -5.24 20.51 -17.02
N THR A 214 -6.33 21.07 -16.53
CA THR A 214 -6.55 21.31 -15.08
C THR A 214 -7.51 20.33 -14.42
N ASP A 215 -8.16 19.46 -15.18
CA ASP A 215 -9.11 18.48 -14.66
C ASP A 215 -8.48 17.07 -14.55
N PHE A 216 -8.98 16.28 -13.59
CA PHE A 216 -8.47 14.94 -13.33
C PHE A 216 -8.56 14.02 -14.56
N LYS A 217 -9.66 14.08 -15.31
CA LYS A 217 -9.89 13.19 -16.46
C LYS A 217 -8.84 13.38 -17.54
N THR A 218 -8.44 14.63 -17.80
CA THR A 218 -7.40 14.98 -18.77
C THR A 218 -6.00 14.65 -18.26
N ALA A 219 -5.78 14.81 -16.95
CA ALA A 219 -4.49 14.57 -16.32
C ALA A 219 -4.21 13.08 -16.02
N ALA A 220 -5.25 12.23 -15.98
CA ALA A 220 -5.17 10.85 -15.53
C ALA A 220 -4.33 9.96 -16.46
N ILE A 221 -3.53 9.08 -15.85
CA ILE A 221 -2.71 8.08 -16.55
C ILE A 221 -3.21 6.68 -16.20
N LEU A 222 -3.90 6.06 -17.16
CA LEU A 222 -4.49 4.73 -16.98
C LEU A 222 -3.41 3.69 -16.64
N ARG A 223 -3.71 2.82 -15.68
CA ARG A 223 -2.83 1.75 -15.18
C ARG A 223 -1.52 2.24 -14.59
N TRP A 224 -1.40 3.53 -14.28
CA TRP A 224 -0.17 4.11 -13.75
C TRP A 224 1.03 3.87 -14.68
N ASP A 225 0.79 3.89 -16.01
CA ASP A 225 1.77 3.48 -17.02
C ASP A 225 2.82 4.57 -17.27
N PRO A 226 4.13 4.30 -17.02
CA PRO A 226 5.20 5.28 -17.20
C PRO A 226 5.37 5.76 -18.64
N ALA A 227 5.17 4.87 -19.63
CA ALA A 227 5.34 5.23 -21.04
C ALA A 227 4.24 6.19 -21.51
N THR A 228 3.01 6.02 -21.01
CA THR A 228 1.89 6.94 -21.26
C THR A 228 2.17 8.31 -20.62
N ALA A 229 2.74 8.36 -19.41
CA ALA A 229 3.13 9.62 -18.77
C ALA A 229 4.25 10.33 -19.54
N GLN A 230 5.27 9.58 -19.98
CA GLN A 230 6.34 10.10 -20.82
C GLN A 230 5.77 10.73 -22.09
N LYS A 231 4.97 9.98 -22.84
CA LYS A 231 4.34 10.47 -24.07
C LYS A 231 3.49 11.72 -23.84
N ARG A 232 2.68 11.76 -22.78
CA ARG A 232 1.88 12.93 -22.46
C ARG A 232 2.77 14.15 -22.16
N MET A 233 3.88 13.97 -21.45
CA MET A 233 4.82 15.06 -21.18
C MET A 233 5.52 15.54 -22.46
N GLU A 234 5.93 14.63 -23.34
CA GLU A 234 6.49 14.97 -24.67
C GLU A 234 5.49 15.82 -25.51
N ASP A 235 4.22 15.41 -25.50
CA ASP A 235 3.15 16.15 -26.20
C ASP A 235 2.94 17.56 -25.59
N ILE A 236 2.95 17.68 -24.26
CA ILE A 236 2.85 18.95 -23.56
C ILE A 236 4.05 19.86 -23.90
N LEU A 237 5.28 19.33 -23.80
CA LEU A 237 6.50 20.08 -24.10
C LEU A 237 6.50 20.61 -25.53
N THR A 238 6.15 19.75 -26.51
CA THR A 238 6.14 20.10 -27.92
C THR A 238 5.09 21.15 -28.28
N LYS A 239 3.90 21.05 -27.66
CA LYS A 239 2.78 21.93 -28.01
C LYS A 239 2.77 23.26 -27.25
N THR A 240 3.32 23.27 -26.03
CA THR A 240 3.08 24.35 -25.08
C THR A 240 4.37 25.05 -24.67
N TYR A 241 5.49 24.33 -24.53
CA TYR A 241 6.74 24.85 -24.02
C TYR A 241 7.76 25.08 -25.14
N THR A 242 7.38 26.02 -26.06
CA THR A 242 8.22 26.39 -27.19
C THR A 242 9.02 27.67 -26.88
N GLY A 243 10.16 27.83 -27.56
CA GLY A 243 11.06 28.99 -27.36
C GLY A 243 11.66 28.98 -25.95
N ASP A 244 11.60 30.13 -25.27
CA ASP A 244 12.20 30.32 -23.94
C ASP A 244 11.27 29.93 -22.78
N THR A 245 10.05 29.46 -23.10
CA THR A 245 9.10 29.05 -22.05
C THR A 245 9.56 27.74 -21.42
N LYS A 246 9.68 27.72 -20.08
CA LYS A 246 10.14 26.54 -19.32
C LYS A 246 9.03 26.02 -18.40
N VAL A 247 9.12 24.72 -18.09
CA VAL A 247 8.36 24.10 -17.01
C VAL A 247 9.13 24.34 -15.71
N ASP A 248 8.46 24.84 -14.69
CA ASP A 248 9.04 25.09 -13.36
C ASP A 248 8.70 23.94 -12.39
N GLY A 249 7.56 23.29 -12.56
CA GLY A 249 7.14 22.20 -11.70
C GLY A 249 6.19 21.22 -12.37
N VAL A 250 6.17 19.99 -11.87
CA VAL A 250 5.26 18.92 -12.28
C VAL A 250 4.72 18.22 -11.04
N LEU A 251 3.40 18.29 -10.85
CA LEU A 251 2.72 17.40 -9.91
C LEU A 251 2.66 16.00 -10.55
N SER A 252 3.41 15.07 -10.01
CA SER A 252 3.36 13.65 -10.40
C SER A 252 2.95 12.80 -9.20
N PRO A 253 1.90 11.97 -9.33
CA PRO A 253 1.32 11.25 -8.20
C PRO A 253 2.00 9.89 -7.92
N TYR A 254 3.02 9.48 -8.69
CA TYR A 254 3.69 8.20 -8.55
C TYR A 254 5.08 8.20 -9.19
N ASP A 255 6.04 7.56 -8.56
CA ASP A 255 7.46 7.54 -8.97
C ASP A 255 7.68 6.97 -10.39
N GLY A 256 6.98 5.90 -10.75
CA GLY A 256 7.06 5.36 -12.10
C GLY A 256 6.65 6.38 -13.17
N LEU A 257 5.60 7.19 -12.91
CA LEU A 257 5.21 8.30 -13.80
C LEU A 257 6.29 9.38 -13.81
N SER A 258 6.87 9.69 -12.66
CA SER A 258 7.94 10.70 -12.53
C SER A 258 9.16 10.34 -13.36
N ILE A 259 9.56 9.07 -13.37
CA ILE A 259 10.66 8.58 -14.22
C ILE A 259 10.33 8.77 -15.71
N GLY A 260 9.11 8.45 -16.15
CA GLY A 260 8.67 8.71 -17.52
C GLY A 260 8.68 10.20 -17.87
N ILE A 261 8.17 11.05 -16.97
CA ILE A 261 8.17 12.50 -17.12
C ILE A 261 9.60 13.07 -17.22
N LEU A 262 10.49 12.62 -16.34
CA LEU A 262 11.91 13.02 -16.36
C LEU A 262 12.62 12.59 -17.64
N SER A 263 12.29 11.43 -18.20
CA SER A 263 12.78 10.99 -19.50
C SER A 263 12.38 11.95 -20.63
N ALA A 264 11.11 12.37 -20.67
CA ALA A 264 10.63 13.36 -21.62
C ALA A 264 11.32 14.73 -21.46
N LEU A 265 11.46 15.18 -20.22
CA LEU A 265 12.16 16.43 -19.89
C LEU A 265 13.62 16.39 -20.35
N LYS A 266 14.33 15.32 -20.03
CA LYS A 266 15.74 15.11 -20.44
C LYS A 266 15.89 15.14 -21.96
N SER A 267 15.00 14.46 -22.68
CA SER A 267 14.98 14.46 -24.15
C SER A 267 14.73 15.86 -24.74
N SER A 268 14.11 16.76 -23.97
CA SER A 268 13.83 18.16 -24.32
C SER A 268 14.88 19.14 -23.79
N GLY A 269 16.04 18.64 -23.32
CA GLY A 269 17.19 19.46 -22.92
C GLY A 269 17.20 19.91 -21.46
N TYR A 270 16.26 19.45 -20.63
CA TYR A 270 16.33 19.69 -19.18
C TYR A 270 17.44 18.84 -18.52
N GLY A 271 17.89 19.26 -17.36
CA GLY A 271 19.00 18.64 -16.61
C GLY A 271 20.37 19.21 -16.94
N THR A 272 20.44 20.35 -17.65
CA THR A 272 21.68 21.08 -17.94
C THR A 272 21.79 22.34 -17.10
N SER A 273 22.98 22.95 -17.05
CA SER A 273 23.20 24.22 -16.31
C SER A 273 22.34 25.37 -16.83
N GLY A 274 22.01 25.36 -18.12
CA GLY A 274 21.14 26.36 -18.74
C GLY A 274 19.65 26.06 -18.64
N GLN A 275 19.30 24.83 -18.32
CA GLN A 275 17.92 24.36 -18.20
C GLN A 275 17.83 23.24 -17.16
N PRO A 276 17.82 23.57 -15.84
CA PRO A 276 17.73 22.58 -14.80
C PRO A 276 16.41 21.81 -14.86
N TYR A 277 16.35 20.65 -14.19
CA TYR A 277 15.09 19.95 -14.03
C TYR A 277 14.08 20.81 -13.26
N PRO A 278 12.79 20.76 -13.62
CA PRO A 278 11.74 21.35 -12.81
C PRO A 278 11.57 20.58 -11.50
N VAL A 279 10.79 21.14 -10.59
CA VAL A 279 10.37 20.44 -9.37
C VAL A 279 9.40 19.32 -9.74
N VAL A 280 9.84 18.06 -9.68
CA VAL A 280 9.01 16.89 -9.99
C VAL A 280 8.72 16.12 -8.69
N THR A 281 7.45 15.93 -8.35
CA THR A 281 7.03 15.15 -7.19
C THR A 281 6.92 13.66 -7.55
N GLY A 282 6.61 12.81 -6.58
CA GLY A 282 6.37 11.38 -6.77
C GLY A 282 5.71 10.74 -5.56
N GLN A 283 5.63 9.41 -5.56
CA GLN A 283 5.11 8.60 -4.47
C GLN A 283 5.67 7.18 -4.58
N ASP A 284 5.75 6.50 -3.45
CA ASP A 284 6.12 5.11 -3.18
C ASP A 284 7.60 4.90 -2.88
N ALA A 285 8.47 5.89 -3.06
CA ALA A 285 9.91 5.80 -2.82
C ALA A 285 10.55 4.59 -3.53
N GLU A 286 10.20 4.38 -4.82
CA GLU A 286 10.83 3.34 -5.62
C GLU A 286 12.34 3.59 -5.76
N LEU A 287 13.12 2.51 -5.85
CA LEU A 287 14.58 2.59 -5.82
C LEU A 287 15.15 3.58 -6.85
N ALA A 288 14.63 3.54 -8.09
CA ALA A 288 15.06 4.44 -9.16
C ALA A 288 14.78 5.91 -8.83
N SER A 289 13.64 6.20 -8.21
CA SER A 289 13.25 7.56 -7.82
C SER A 289 14.06 8.08 -6.63
N VAL A 290 14.36 7.25 -5.64
CA VAL A 290 15.25 7.65 -4.55
C VAL A 290 16.64 7.99 -5.09
N LYS A 291 17.18 7.20 -6.04
CA LYS A 291 18.44 7.54 -6.73
C LYS A 291 18.32 8.85 -7.51
N SER A 292 17.21 9.09 -8.20
CA SER A 292 16.93 10.32 -8.94
C SER A 292 16.86 11.55 -8.00
N ILE A 293 16.28 11.39 -6.80
CA ILE A 293 16.26 12.44 -5.76
C ILE A 293 17.67 12.74 -5.26
N ILE A 294 18.48 11.72 -5.00
CA ILE A 294 19.88 11.88 -4.57
C ILE A 294 20.68 12.60 -5.66
N ALA A 295 20.48 12.26 -6.93
CA ALA A 295 21.09 12.91 -8.07
C ALA A 295 20.60 14.35 -8.29
N GLY A 296 19.43 14.72 -7.76
CA GLY A 296 18.81 16.04 -7.92
C GLY A 296 18.01 16.20 -9.21
N GLU A 297 17.58 15.10 -9.81
CA GLU A 297 16.72 15.05 -11.00
C GLU A 297 15.23 15.10 -10.61
N GLN A 298 14.82 14.27 -9.65
CA GLN A 298 13.49 14.34 -9.01
C GLN A 298 13.61 15.14 -7.71
N TYR A 299 12.58 15.93 -7.37
CA TYR A 299 12.61 16.75 -6.17
C TYR A 299 12.24 15.96 -4.92
N SER A 300 11.16 15.17 -4.97
CA SER A 300 10.64 14.46 -3.81
C SER A 300 9.80 13.25 -4.19
N THR A 301 9.60 12.37 -3.21
CA THR A 301 8.62 11.29 -3.24
C THR A 301 7.86 11.22 -1.91
N ILE A 302 6.68 10.59 -1.92
CA ILE A 302 5.94 10.29 -0.69
C ILE A 302 6.19 8.84 -0.33
N PHE A 303 6.91 8.62 0.76
CA PHE A 303 7.24 7.30 1.26
C PHE A 303 6.05 6.66 1.97
N LYS A 304 5.71 5.48 1.52
CA LYS A 304 4.72 4.58 2.10
C LYS A 304 5.42 3.26 2.44
N ASP A 305 5.70 3.03 3.71
CA ASP A 305 6.43 1.83 4.16
C ASP A 305 5.57 0.57 3.97
N THR A 306 5.82 -0.18 2.91
CA THR A 306 5.11 -1.42 2.57
C THR A 306 5.18 -2.47 3.66
N ARG A 307 6.25 -2.49 4.47
CA ARG A 307 6.42 -3.40 5.61
C ARG A 307 5.39 -3.14 6.70
N LYS A 308 5.09 -1.85 6.96
CA LYS A 308 4.09 -1.42 7.96
C LYS A 308 2.67 -1.67 7.46
N LEU A 309 2.41 -1.46 6.17
CA LEU A 309 1.10 -1.78 5.59
C LEU A 309 0.83 -3.28 5.64
N ALA A 310 1.83 -4.10 5.28
CA ALA A 310 1.74 -5.55 5.41
C ALA A 310 1.50 -5.97 6.87
N GLU A 311 2.27 -5.43 7.82
CA GLU A 311 2.11 -5.72 9.26
C GLU A 311 0.68 -5.43 9.74
N GLN A 312 0.15 -4.26 9.40
CA GLN A 312 -1.21 -3.90 9.80
C GLN A 312 -2.26 -4.80 9.16
N THR A 313 -2.12 -5.11 7.86
CA THR A 313 -3.04 -6.01 7.16
C THR A 313 -3.00 -7.43 7.75
N VAL A 314 -1.81 -7.92 8.08
CA VAL A 314 -1.64 -9.23 8.72
C VAL A 314 -2.28 -9.27 10.10
N LYS A 315 -2.13 -8.21 10.92
CA LYS A 315 -2.84 -8.08 12.21
C LYS A 315 -4.36 -8.11 12.01
N MET A 316 -4.86 -7.42 10.99
CA MET A 316 -6.30 -7.42 10.68
C MET A 316 -6.77 -8.81 10.25
N ALA A 317 -6.02 -9.50 9.38
CA ALA A 317 -6.33 -10.84 8.91
C ALA A 317 -6.33 -11.87 10.06
N ASP A 318 -5.33 -11.82 10.94
CA ASP A 318 -5.22 -12.68 12.11
C ASP A 318 -6.40 -12.47 13.09
N ALA A 319 -6.77 -11.20 13.34
CA ALA A 319 -7.92 -10.88 14.18
C ALA A 319 -9.22 -11.42 13.59
N VAL A 320 -9.47 -11.21 12.30
CA VAL A 320 -10.67 -11.71 11.60
C VAL A 320 -10.73 -13.23 11.67
N LEU A 321 -9.66 -13.93 11.38
CA LEU A 321 -9.61 -15.40 11.42
C LEU A 321 -9.79 -15.95 12.84
N LYS A 322 -9.37 -15.22 13.87
CA LYS A 322 -9.62 -15.57 15.28
C LYS A 322 -11.02 -15.19 15.77
N GLY A 323 -11.86 -14.61 14.91
CA GLY A 323 -13.20 -14.16 15.28
C GLY A 323 -13.22 -12.94 16.18
N THR A 324 -12.12 -12.16 16.22
CA THR A 324 -12.03 -10.90 16.96
C THR A 324 -12.13 -9.72 16.01
N LYS A 325 -12.49 -8.55 16.53
CA LYS A 325 -12.61 -7.34 15.73
C LYS A 325 -11.23 -6.74 15.50
N PRO A 326 -10.79 -6.52 14.24
CA PRO A 326 -9.53 -5.86 13.98
C PRO A 326 -9.55 -4.37 14.34
N GLU A 327 -8.37 -3.83 14.59
CA GLU A 327 -8.19 -2.40 14.81
C GLU A 327 -8.46 -1.62 13.53
N VAL A 328 -9.22 -0.52 13.66
CA VAL A 328 -9.47 0.45 12.59
C VAL A 328 -9.41 1.86 13.18
N ASN A 329 -8.95 2.82 12.38
CA ASN A 329 -8.85 4.23 12.80
C ASN A 329 -9.69 5.18 11.92
N ASN A 330 -10.35 4.64 10.89
CA ASN A 330 -11.25 5.40 10.03
C ASN A 330 -12.52 4.61 9.71
N THR A 331 -13.68 5.23 9.96
CA THR A 331 -15.02 4.66 9.70
C THR A 331 -15.94 5.67 9.02
N LYS A 332 -15.39 6.65 8.29
CA LYS A 332 -16.17 7.76 7.73
C LYS A 332 -15.84 8.05 6.26
N ASP A 333 -14.57 7.98 5.85
CA ASP A 333 -14.11 8.62 4.62
C ASP A 333 -14.08 7.67 3.41
N TYR A 334 -14.03 6.36 3.66
CA TYR A 334 -13.88 5.36 2.59
C TYR A 334 -15.20 4.69 2.26
N ASP A 335 -16.13 5.47 1.69
CA ASP A 335 -17.36 4.94 1.09
C ASP A 335 -17.01 4.27 -0.25
N ASN A 336 -17.37 3.00 -0.38
CA ASN A 336 -17.11 2.21 -1.59
C ASN A 336 -18.29 2.17 -2.57
N GLY A 337 -19.31 3.00 -2.36
CA GLY A 337 -20.54 3.04 -3.15
C GLY A 337 -21.65 2.10 -2.64
N ASN A 338 -21.38 1.27 -1.64
CA ASN A 338 -22.36 0.43 -0.95
C ASN A 338 -22.36 0.65 0.57
N LYS A 339 -21.21 0.93 1.11
CA LYS A 339 -21.02 1.20 2.54
C LYS A 339 -19.71 1.92 2.79
N VAL A 340 -19.61 2.56 3.95
CA VAL A 340 -18.31 2.97 4.47
C VAL A 340 -17.57 1.73 4.96
N VAL A 341 -16.41 1.44 4.37
CA VAL A 341 -15.58 0.30 4.74
C VAL A 341 -14.72 0.68 5.94
N PRO A 342 -14.79 -0.05 7.06
CA PRO A 342 -13.92 0.18 8.21
C PRO A 342 -12.46 0.03 7.79
N SER A 343 -11.65 1.08 8.02
CA SER A 343 -10.32 1.20 7.44
C SER A 343 -9.25 1.46 8.51
N TYR A 344 -8.03 1.02 8.22
CA TYR A 344 -6.85 1.45 8.93
C TYR A 344 -5.94 2.24 7.99
N LEU A 345 -5.68 3.48 8.36
CA LEU A 345 -4.86 4.42 7.59
C LEU A 345 -3.51 4.62 8.26
N LEU A 346 -2.44 4.38 7.52
CA LEU A 346 -1.08 4.69 7.94
C LEU A 346 -0.69 6.10 7.46
N ASP A 347 0.25 6.71 8.19
CA ASP A 347 0.78 8.02 7.83
C ASP A 347 1.84 7.92 6.72
N PRO A 348 1.67 8.68 5.61
CA PRO A 348 2.71 8.85 4.60
C PRO A 348 3.76 9.87 5.04
N VAL A 349 4.96 9.81 4.48
CA VAL A 349 6.09 10.69 4.82
C VAL A 349 6.70 11.31 3.57
N ILE A 350 6.87 12.63 3.53
CA ILE A 350 7.62 13.30 2.45
C ILE A 350 9.11 12.92 2.56
N VAL A 351 9.68 12.50 1.43
CA VAL A 351 11.13 12.26 1.29
C VAL A 351 11.69 13.15 0.19
N ASP A 352 12.69 13.90 0.53
CA ASP A 352 13.50 14.72 -0.38
C ASP A 352 14.99 14.49 -0.12
N LYS A 353 15.84 15.21 -0.86
CA LYS A 353 17.31 15.11 -0.72
C LYS A 353 17.82 15.43 0.68
N SER A 354 17.06 16.19 1.48
CA SER A 354 17.49 16.61 2.82
C SER A 354 17.27 15.55 3.89
N ASN A 355 16.33 14.59 3.68
CA ASN A 355 15.93 13.66 4.72
C ASN A 355 15.93 12.17 4.30
N TYR A 356 16.29 11.83 3.04
CA TYR A 356 16.29 10.43 2.59
C TYR A 356 17.16 9.51 3.44
N GLN A 357 18.27 10.04 3.99
CA GLN A 357 19.17 9.27 4.86
C GLN A 357 18.44 8.82 6.13
N ASP A 358 17.74 9.73 6.79
CA ASP A 358 17.03 9.40 8.03
C ASP A 358 15.80 8.53 7.77
N VAL A 359 15.00 8.87 6.75
CA VAL A 359 13.73 8.21 6.48
C VAL A 359 13.91 6.86 5.77
N ILE A 360 14.74 6.79 4.75
CA ILE A 360 14.90 5.58 3.92
C ILE A 360 15.99 4.67 4.47
N LEU A 361 17.22 5.21 4.66
CA LEU A 361 18.32 4.40 5.17
C LEU A 361 18.15 4.11 6.67
N GLY A 362 17.80 5.13 7.46
CA GLY A 362 17.59 4.98 8.91
C GLY A 362 16.48 4.00 9.28
N SER A 363 15.44 3.89 8.43
CA SER A 363 14.40 2.86 8.60
C SER A 363 14.81 1.47 8.12
N GLY A 364 15.93 1.34 7.40
CA GLY A 364 16.36 0.10 6.77
C GLY A 364 15.45 -0.34 5.61
N TYR A 365 14.76 0.61 4.95
CA TYR A 365 13.95 0.29 3.77
C TYR A 365 14.83 -0.04 2.57
N TYR A 366 15.87 0.77 2.34
CA TYR A 366 16.98 0.46 1.44
C TYR A 366 18.31 0.51 2.18
N THR A 367 19.33 -0.13 1.62
CA THR A 367 20.72 -0.03 2.05
C THR A 367 21.48 1.02 1.23
N GLU A 368 22.59 1.53 1.75
CA GLU A 368 23.46 2.43 0.99
C GLU A 368 23.93 1.82 -0.34
N ASP A 369 24.21 0.51 -0.35
CA ASP A 369 24.68 -0.17 -1.57
C ASP A 369 23.60 -0.26 -2.65
N GLN A 370 22.33 -0.38 -2.26
CA GLN A 370 21.22 -0.31 -3.21
C GLN A 370 21.05 1.10 -3.80
N LEU A 371 21.41 2.15 -3.07
CA LEU A 371 21.26 3.54 -3.49
C LEU A 371 22.49 4.07 -4.27
N LYS A 372 23.59 3.35 -4.35
CA LYS A 372 24.70 3.61 -5.27
C LYS A 372 24.35 3.09 -6.68
#